data_1eaa09933519afdb3537b252fc0c04f0
#
_entry.id   1eaa09933519afdb3537b252fc0c04f0
#
_cell.length_a   1.000
_cell.length_b   1.000
_cell.length_c   1.000
_cell.angle_alpha   90.00
_cell.angle_beta   90.00
_cell.angle_gamma   90.00
#
_symmetry.space_group_name_H-M   'P 1'
#
loop_
_entity.id
_entity.type
_entity.pdbx_description
1 polymer ?
#
loop_
_entity_poly.entity_id
_entity_poly.type
_entity_poly.pdbx_seq_one_letter_code
_entity_poly.pdbx_strand_id
1 'polypeptide(L)'
;VDFSKNKKIDISSYDFVIIGSSIHAGSIPSDFKKFLIRNTEKLLTKKIAIFMCGMEKHEKLIQEFEYNFPIELRLHSIANGLLGGEFLFEKMNFLEKLIIKKISGLVESKSDIDYNKYYDFIENLKLAT
;
A
#
# COMPACT_ATOMS: atom_id res chain seq x y z
N VAL A 1 1.88 10.70 3.70
CA VAL A 1 1.66 11.85 2.81
C VAL A 1 0.60 11.53 1.78
N ASP A 2 -0.35 12.42 1.62
CA ASP A 2 -1.42 12.29 0.64
C ASP A 2 -0.97 12.85 -0.71
N PHE A 3 -0.74 11.99 -1.69
CA PHE A 3 -0.29 12.38 -3.02
C PHE A 3 -1.30 13.30 -3.74
N SER A 4 -2.60 13.13 -3.50
CA SER A 4 -3.61 13.99 -4.14
C SER A 4 -3.47 15.46 -3.74
N LYS A 5 -2.90 15.73 -2.57
CA LYS A 5 -2.67 17.07 -2.03
C LYS A 5 -1.26 17.59 -2.29
N ASN A 6 -0.30 16.71 -2.53
CA ASN A 6 1.09 17.10 -2.79
C ASN A 6 1.70 16.20 -3.86
N LYS A 7 1.59 16.62 -5.11
CA LYS A 7 2.07 15.86 -6.28
C LYS A 7 3.56 16.01 -6.54
N LYS A 8 4.25 16.86 -5.77
CA LYS A 8 5.70 17.11 -5.90
C LYS A 8 6.48 16.51 -4.73
N ILE A 9 6.06 15.35 -4.25
CA ILE A 9 6.74 14.66 -3.16
C ILE A 9 8.14 14.23 -3.60
N ASP A 10 9.14 14.57 -2.80
CA ASP A 10 10.49 14.08 -2.95
C ASP A 10 10.72 12.92 -1.99
N ILE A 11 10.93 11.73 -2.53
CA ILE A 11 11.14 10.51 -1.73
C ILE A 11 12.62 10.26 -1.38
N SER A 12 13.53 11.12 -1.80
CA SER A 12 14.98 10.90 -1.67
C SER A 12 15.44 10.73 -0.21
N SER A 13 14.78 11.41 0.72
CA SER A 13 15.14 11.40 2.15
C SER A 13 14.59 10.20 2.94
N TYR A 14 13.78 9.35 2.31
CA TYR A 14 13.16 8.20 2.98
C TYR A 14 13.87 6.90 2.61
N ASP A 15 14.11 6.05 3.60
CA ASP A 15 14.71 4.72 3.38
C ASP A 15 13.63 3.64 3.19
N PHE A 16 12.46 3.85 3.74
CA PHE A 16 11.33 2.95 3.65
C PHE A 16 10.10 3.71 3.15
N VAL A 17 9.47 3.20 2.08
CA VAL A 17 8.29 3.84 1.47
C VAL A 17 7.15 2.84 1.37
N ILE A 18 6.01 3.20 1.93
CA ILE A 18 4.79 2.43 1.79
C ILE A 18 3.91 3.11 0.75
N ILE A 19 3.60 2.37 -0.31
CA ILE A 19 2.81 2.87 -1.43
C ILE A 19 1.40 2.31 -1.30
N GLY A 20 0.41 3.18 -1.22
CA GLY A 20 -0.97 2.75 -1.10
C GLY A 20 -1.91 3.52 -2.01
N SER A 21 -2.88 2.83 -2.60
CA SER A 21 -3.87 3.45 -3.46
C SER A 21 -5.18 2.67 -3.48
N SER A 22 -6.26 3.39 -3.77
CA SER A 22 -7.56 2.80 -4.06
C SER A 22 -7.73 2.60 -5.57
N ILE A 23 -8.52 1.59 -5.93
CA ILE A 23 -8.90 1.32 -7.32
C ILE A 23 -10.28 1.92 -7.60
N HIS A 24 -10.39 2.65 -8.70
CA HIS A 24 -11.65 3.12 -9.26
C HIS A 24 -11.72 2.75 -10.73
N ALA A 25 -12.78 2.04 -11.12
CA ALA A 25 -12.95 1.56 -12.51
C ALA A 25 -11.72 0.80 -13.03
N GLY A 26 -11.14 -0.03 -12.18
CA GLY A 26 -10.00 -0.88 -12.55
C GLY A 26 -8.64 -0.20 -12.58
N SER A 27 -8.55 1.08 -12.17
CA SER A 27 -7.31 1.85 -12.25
C SER A 27 -7.04 2.65 -10.98
N ILE A 28 -5.76 2.80 -10.65
CA ILE A 28 -5.30 3.81 -9.70
C ILE A 28 -5.29 5.18 -10.40
N PRO A 29 -5.27 6.29 -9.65
CA PRO A 29 -5.20 7.62 -10.28
C PRO A 29 -4.02 7.73 -11.26
N SER A 30 -4.29 8.30 -12.45
CA SER A 30 -3.29 8.33 -13.54
C SER A 30 -2.04 9.12 -13.19
N ASP A 31 -2.18 10.21 -12.47
CA ASP A 31 -1.03 11.02 -12.04
C ASP A 31 -0.18 10.30 -10.99
N PHE A 32 -0.80 9.51 -10.12
CA PHE A 32 -0.09 8.66 -9.18
C PHE A 32 0.67 7.55 -9.92
N LYS A 33 0.06 6.93 -10.91
CA LYS A 33 0.72 5.94 -11.75
C LYS A 33 1.94 6.52 -12.46
N LYS A 34 1.82 7.72 -13.00
CA LYS A 34 2.95 8.44 -13.62
C LYS A 34 4.05 8.73 -12.61
N PHE A 35 3.69 9.12 -11.40
CA PHE A 35 4.64 9.35 -10.32
C PHE A 35 5.44 8.07 -10.01
N LEU A 36 4.78 6.94 -9.90
CA LEU A 36 5.45 5.66 -9.65
C LEU A 36 6.41 5.30 -10.78
N ILE A 37 6.00 5.48 -12.03
CA ILE A 37 6.84 5.19 -13.20
C ILE A 37 8.08 6.08 -13.21
N ARG A 38 7.91 7.38 -12.96
CA ARG A 38 9.04 8.33 -12.94
C ARG A 38 10.03 8.07 -11.80
N ASN A 39 9.55 7.52 -10.71
CA ASN A 39 10.37 7.30 -9.51
C ASN A 39 10.77 5.83 -9.33
N THR A 40 10.56 4.97 -10.32
CA THR A 40 10.87 3.54 -10.23
C THR A 40 12.32 3.30 -9.80
N GLU A 41 13.28 3.94 -10.46
CA GLU A 41 14.70 3.76 -10.13
C GLU A 41 15.01 4.15 -8.68
N LYS A 42 14.45 5.28 -8.21
CA LYS A 42 14.62 5.71 -6.82
C LYS A 42 13.98 4.72 -5.84
N LEU A 43 12.77 4.26 -6.14
CA LEU A 43 12.07 3.30 -5.29
C LEU A 43 12.80 1.97 -5.18
N LEU A 44 13.47 1.53 -6.24
CA LEU A 44 14.26 0.31 -6.23
C LEU A 44 15.50 0.38 -5.31
N THR A 45 15.94 1.58 -4.94
CA THR A 45 17.04 1.77 -3.98
C THR A 45 16.55 1.75 -2.53
N LYS A 46 15.27 1.66 -2.30
CA LYS A 46 14.65 1.74 -0.98
C LYS A 46 13.92 0.44 -0.64
N LYS A 47 13.64 0.25 0.65
CA LYS A 47 12.66 -0.77 1.04
C LYS A 47 11.28 -0.22 0.75
N ILE A 48 10.46 -0.98 0.03
CA ILE A 48 9.11 -0.57 -0.30
C ILE A 48 8.10 -1.66 0.08
N ALA A 49 6.89 -1.22 0.34
CA ALA A 49 5.72 -2.08 0.47
C ALA A 49 4.58 -1.46 -0.32
N ILE A 50 3.72 -2.28 -0.89
CA ILE A 50 2.63 -1.81 -1.73
C ILE A 50 1.32 -2.40 -1.21
N PHE A 51 0.29 -1.58 -1.08
CA PHE A 51 -1.06 -2.08 -0.88
C PHE A 51 -2.05 -1.40 -1.83
N MET A 52 -3.11 -2.10 -2.14
CA MET A 52 -4.17 -1.62 -3.03
C MET A 52 -5.52 -1.99 -2.43
N CYS A 53 -6.45 -1.04 -2.42
CA CYS A 53 -7.80 -1.24 -1.91
C CYS A 53 -8.78 -1.27 -3.07
N GLY A 54 -9.67 -2.28 -3.09
CA GLY A 54 -10.68 -2.40 -4.12
C GLY A 54 -11.85 -3.26 -3.69
N MET A 55 -13.00 -3.09 -4.33
CA MET A 55 -14.23 -3.80 -4.00
C MET A 55 -14.43 -5.10 -4.79
N GLU A 56 -13.57 -5.37 -5.74
CA GLU A 56 -13.68 -6.54 -6.60
C GLU A 56 -13.29 -7.84 -5.87
N LYS A 57 -13.65 -8.97 -6.45
CA LYS A 57 -13.25 -10.28 -5.96
C LYS A 57 -11.73 -10.41 -6.01
N HIS A 58 -11.19 -11.26 -5.15
CA HIS A 58 -9.75 -11.42 -4.97
C HIS A 58 -8.99 -11.66 -6.29
N GLU A 59 -9.50 -12.52 -7.16
CA GLU A 59 -8.85 -12.82 -8.44
C GLU A 59 -8.74 -11.59 -9.34
N LYS A 60 -9.79 -10.78 -9.38
CA LYS A 60 -9.81 -9.55 -10.16
C LYS A 60 -8.91 -8.48 -9.53
N LEU A 61 -8.86 -8.42 -8.20
CA LEU A 61 -7.93 -7.53 -7.50
C LEU A 61 -6.48 -7.84 -7.84
N ILE A 62 -6.12 -9.13 -7.93
CA ILE A 62 -4.77 -9.54 -8.34
C ILE A 62 -4.46 -9.01 -9.74
N GLN A 63 -5.38 -9.20 -10.69
CA GLN A 63 -5.20 -8.72 -12.07
C GLN A 63 -5.05 -7.19 -12.11
N GLU A 64 -5.86 -6.47 -11.36
CA GLU A 64 -5.80 -5.02 -11.29
C GLU A 64 -4.49 -4.55 -10.64
N PHE A 65 -4.02 -5.24 -9.62
CA PHE A 65 -2.73 -4.97 -8.99
C PHE A 65 -1.59 -5.11 -9.99
N GLU A 66 -1.56 -6.20 -10.74
CA GLU A 66 -0.54 -6.45 -11.76
C GLU A 66 -0.60 -5.43 -12.90
N TYR A 67 -1.79 -4.98 -13.26
CA TYR A 67 -1.98 -3.98 -14.31
C TYR A 67 -1.52 -2.58 -13.88
N ASN A 68 -1.78 -2.21 -12.63
CA ASN A 68 -1.59 -0.84 -12.17
C ASN A 68 -0.20 -0.53 -11.60
N PHE A 69 0.50 -1.54 -11.08
CA PHE A 69 1.81 -1.33 -10.48
C PHE A 69 2.90 -1.97 -11.34
N PRO A 70 4.00 -1.23 -11.64
CA PRO A 70 5.11 -1.78 -12.43
C PRO A 70 5.66 -3.07 -11.83
N ILE A 71 5.99 -4.04 -12.70
CA ILE A 71 6.50 -5.34 -12.25
C ILE A 71 7.76 -5.21 -11.40
N GLU A 72 8.64 -4.27 -11.73
CA GLU A 72 9.87 -4.02 -10.98
C GLU A 72 9.57 -3.68 -9.52
N LEU A 73 8.57 -2.84 -9.30
CA LEU A 73 8.15 -2.46 -7.94
C LEU A 73 7.47 -3.61 -7.22
N ARG A 74 6.61 -4.36 -7.92
CA ARG A 74 5.91 -5.50 -7.31
C ARG A 74 6.87 -6.58 -6.83
N LEU A 75 7.90 -6.87 -7.61
CA LEU A 75 8.91 -7.87 -7.26
C LEU A 75 9.86 -7.36 -6.19
N HIS A 76 10.17 -6.07 -6.17
CA HIS A 76 11.04 -5.46 -5.18
C HIS A 76 10.34 -5.27 -3.82
N SER A 77 9.04 -5.13 -3.82
CA SER A 77 8.25 -4.89 -2.61
C SER A 77 8.42 -6.02 -1.59
N ILE A 78 8.68 -5.65 -0.35
CA ILE A 78 8.81 -6.61 0.76
C ILE A 78 7.45 -7.16 1.23
N ALA A 79 6.36 -6.48 0.90
CA ALA A 79 5.01 -6.93 1.21
C ALA A 79 4.02 -6.30 0.22
N ASN A 80 3.13 -7.11 -0.33
CA ASN A 80 2.05 -6.67 -1.20
C ASN A 80 0.72 -7.00 -0.55
N GLY A 81 -0.12 -5.99 -0.32
CA GLY A 81 -1.43 -6.15 0.32
C GLY A 81 -2.56 -5.83 -0.64
N LEU A 82 -3.52 -6.76 -0.77
CA LEU A 82 -4.77 -6.53 -1.47
C LEU A 82 -5.87 -6.43 -0.42
N LEU A 83 -6.38 -5.23 -0.21
CA LEU A 83 -7.30 -4.91 0.88
C LEU A 83 -8.71 -4.69 0.33
N GLY A 84 -9.72 -5.03 1.15
CA GLY A 84 -11.11 -4.90 0.75
C GLY A 84 -11.59 -3.46 0.57
N GLY A 85 -12.71 -3.30 -0.14
CA GLY A 85 -13.29 -1.99 -0.43
C GLY A 85 -13.83 -1.24 0.77
N GLU A 86 -14.05 -1.95 1.89
CA GLU A 86 -14.41 -1.32 3.16
C GLU A 86 -13.27 -0.48 3.75
N PHE A 87 -12.06 -0.61 3.19
CA PHE A 87 -10.92 0.22 3.57
C PHE A 87 -10.98 1.53 2.81
N LEU A 88 -11.76 2.46 3.34
CA LEU A 88 -11.90 3.80 2.77
C LEU A 88 -10.67 4.65 3.06
N PHE A 89 -10.47 5.67 2.23
CA PHE A 89 -9.37 6.63 2.35
C PHE A 89 -9.26 7.23 3.75
N GLU A 90 -10.40 7.44 4.39
CA GLU A 90 -10.50 7.93 5.77
C GLU A 90 -9.84 7.00 6.79
N LYS A 91 -9.72 5.71 6.47
CA LYS A 91 -9.10 4.71 7.33
C LYS A 91 -7.60 4.54 7.10
N MET A 92 -7.00 5.32 6.21
CA MET A 92 -5.54 5.31 6.01
C MET A 92 -4.80 5.62 7.30
N ASN A 93 -5.27 6.60 8.07
CA ASN A 93 -4.71 6.91 9.39
C ASN A 93 -4.82 5.73 10.35
N PHE A 94 -5.88 4.94 10.24
CA PHE A 94 -6.06 3.74 11.04
C PHE A 94 -5.03 2.66 10.67
N LEU A 95 -4.75 2.48 9.37
CA LEU A 95 -3.72 1.54 8.93
C LEU A 95 -2.34 1.96 9.41
N GLU A 96 -2.01 3.25 9.33
CA GLU A 96 -0.77 3.78 9.88
C GLU A 96 -0.64 3.48 11.37
N LYS A 97 -1.70 3.70 12.14
CA LYS A 97 -1.75 3.38 13.57
C LYS A 97 -1.59 1.89 13.83
N LEU A 98 -2.22 1.03 13.01
CA LEU A 98 -2.06 -0.42 13.13
C LEU A 98 -0.63 -0.85 12.88
N ILE A 99 0.02 -0.31 11.87
CA ILE A 99 1.42 -0.61 11.56
C ILE A 99 2.31 -0.22 12.74
N ILE A 100 2.14 0.98 13.27
CA ILE A 100 2.90 1.48 14.42
C ILE A 100 2.65 0.62 15.65
N LYS A 101 1.40 0.30 15.95
CA LYS A 101 1.05 -0.55 17.09
C LYS A 101 1.61 -1.96 16.97
N LYS A 102 1.57 -2.54 15.77
CA LYS A 102 2.09 -3.88 15.52
C LYS A 102 3.61 -3.91 15.70
N ILE A 103 4.30 -2.90 15.19
CA ILE A 103 5.75 -2.75 15.36
C ILE A 103 6.08 -2.59 16.85
N SER A 104 5.26 -1.88 17.61
CA SER A 104 5.44 -1.70 19.05
C SER A 104 4.87 -2.84 19.90
N GLY A 105 4.19 -3.81 19.30
CA GLY A 105 3.57 -4.94 20.02
C GLY A 105 2.24 -4.62 20.69
N LEU A 106 1.64 -3.49 20.40
CA LEU A 106 0.40 -3.01 21.05
C LEU A 106 -0.79 -3.04 20.09
N VAL A 107 -1.30 -4.24 19.75
CA VAL A 107 -2.47 -4.37 18.87
C VAL A 107 -3.72 -4.70 19.66
N GLU A 108 -4.73 -3.84 19.56
CA GLU A 108 -6.09 -4.13 20.02
C GLU A 108 -7.04 -4.09 18.82
N SER A 109 -7.77 -5.19 18.59
CA SER A 109 -8.79 -5.26 17.56
C SER A 109 -10.16 -4.98 18.18
N LYS A 110 -10.90 -3.99 17.66
CA LYS A 110 -12.24 -3.61 18.19
C LYS A 110 -13.30 -3.46 17.11
N SER A 111 -13.19 -4.10 15.97
CA SER A 111 -14.13 -3.86 14.89
C SER A 111 -14.52 -5.15 14.16
N ASP A 112 -15.71 -5.13 13.52
CA ASP A 112 -16.27 -6.24 12.75
C ASP A 112 -15.64 -6.41 11.37
N ILE A 113 -14.65 -5.60 11.00
CA ILE A 113 -13.91 -5.72 9.75
C ILE A 113 -13.02 -6.97 9.81
N ASP A 114 -12.95 -7.73 8.72
CA ASP A 114 -12.00 -8.83 8.62
C ASP A 114 -10.58 -8.28 8.53
N TYR A 115 -9.90 -8.27 9.67
CA TYR A 115 -8.54 -7.76 9.76
C TYR A 115 -7.48 -8.76 9.32
N ASN A 116 -7.83 -10.00 8.98
CA ASN A 116 -6.82 -11.01 8.65
C ASN A 116 -5.93 -10.59 7.50
N LYS A 117 -6.50 -9.99 6.44
CA LYS A 117 -5.73 -9.48 5.31
C LYS A 117 -4.77 -8.36 5.71
N TYR A 118 -5.21 -7.49 6.62
CA TYR A 118 -4.39 -6.37 7.10
C TYR A 118 -3.28 -6.88 7.99
N TYR A 119 -3.56 -7.82 8.87
CA TYR A 119 -2.55 -8.43 9.73
C TYR A 119 -1.50 -9.20 8.95
N ASP A 120 -1.88 -9.92 7.90
CA ASP A 120 -0.92 -10.62 7.05
C ASP A 120 0.05 -9.63 6.39
N PHE A 121 -0.46 -8.53 5.87
CA PHE A 121 0.36 -7.47 5.28
C PHE A 121 1.32 -6.88 6.31
N ILE A 122 0.81 -6.54 7.50
CA ILE A 122 1.59 -5.96 8.58
C ILE A 122 2.66 -6.94 9.09
N GLU A 123 2.33 -8.22 9.23
CA GLU A 123 3.29 -9.24 9.65
C GLU A 123 4.42 -9.38 8.63
N ASN A 124 4.11 -9.36 7.33
CA ASN A 124 5.12 -9.39 6.28
C ASN A 124 6.04 -8.15 6.35
N LEU A 125 5.50 -6.98 6.63
CA LEU A 125 6.29 -5.78 6.86
C LEU A 125 7.24 -5.95 8.04
N LYS A 126 6.73 -6.48 9.15
CA LYS A 126 7.50 -6.68 10.37
C LYS A 126 8.64 -7.68 10.19
N LEU A 127 8.39 -8.78 9.48
CA LEU A 127 9.40 -9.81 9.23
C LEU A 127 10.53 -9.30 8.31
N ALA A 128 10.24 -8.34 7.44
CA ALA A 128 11.20 -7.81 6.48
C ALA A 128 12.01 -6.63 7.03
N THR A 129 11.58 -6.07 8.14
CA THR A 129 12.30 -4.98 8.81
C THR A 129 13.05 -5.47 10.02
#